data_ae6b723bb0ae74fd96ee494eebd01bf0
#
_entry.id   ae6b723bb0ae74fd96ee494eebd01bf0
#
_cell.length_a   1.000
_cell.length_b   1.000
_cell.length_c   1.000
_cell.angle_alpha   90.00
_cell.angle_beta   90.00
_cell.angle_gamma   90.00
#
_symmetry.space_group_name_H-M   'P 1'
#
loop_
_entity.id
_entity.type
_entity.pdbx_description
1 polymer ?
#
loop_
_entity_poly.entity_id
_entity_poly.type
_entity_poly.pdbx_seq_one_letter_code
_entity_poly.pdbx_strand_id
1 'polypeptide(L)'
;MVNYRRSRVAGSTYFFTVNLRDRKRGLLIEHIDVFWQIVRKVKRESPFIIDAMVALPHHWHPILTLAPDDSNYAGRIRLIKARFTKHLLREGVTHEKDLRGEYRFP
;
A
#
# COMPACT_ATOMS: atom_id res chain seq x y z
N MET A 1 7.37 -0.78 -7.47
CA MET A 1 6.45 -0.61 -8.62
C MET A 1 5.14 -1.34 -8.33
N VAL A 2 4.04 -0.79 -8.75
CA VAL A 2 2.76 -1.48 -8.67
C VAL A 2 2.53 -2.21 -9.98
N ASN A 3 2.37 -3.53 -9.89
CA ASN A 3 2.19 -4.38 -11.07
C ASN A 3 0.72 -4.81 -11.14
N TYR A 4 -0.12 -3.98 -11.74
CA TYR A 4 -1.53 -4.28 -11.91
C TYR A 4 -2.09 -3.55 -13.13
N ARG A 5 -3.21 -4.05 -13.63
CA ARG A 5 -3.98 -3.37 -14.67
C ARG A 5 -4.98 -2.44 -14.01
N ARG A 6 -5.12 -1.24 -14.55
CA ARG A 6 -6.13 -0.30 -14.10
C ARG A 6 -7.49 -0.70 -14.67
N SER A 7 -8.21 -1.51 -13.94
CA SER A 7 -9.60 -1.78 -14.20
C SER A 7 -10.45 -0.82 -13.36
N ARG A 8 -11.53 -0.31 -13.92
CA ARG A 8 -12.46 0.54 -13.18
C ARG A 8 -13.85 -0.10 -13.09
N VAL A 9 -13.87 -1.42 -13.04
CA VAL A 9 -15.13 -2.14 -12.86
C VAL A 9 -15.53 -2.07 -11.40
N ALA A 10 -16.63 -1.40 -11.12
CA ALA A 10 -17.14 -1.25 -9.77
C ALA A 10 -17.46 -2.60 -9.13
N GLY A 11 -17.20 -2.74 -7.84
CA GLY A 11 -17.47 -3.96 -7.09
C GLY A 11 -16.56 -5.12 -7.40
N SER A 12 -15.50 -4.91 -8.18
CA SER A 12 -14.58 -5.97 -8.57
C SER A 12 -13.58 -6.32 -7.49
N THR A 13 -13.01 -7.51 -7.62
CA THR A 13 -11.86 -7.94 -6.84
C THR A 13 -10.58 -7.58 -7.59
N TYR A 14 -9.66 -6.96 -6.88
CA TYR A 14 -8.40 -6.48 -7.42
C TYR A 14 -7.23 -7.18 -6.76
N PHE A 15 -6.28 -7.59 -7.57
CA PHE A 15 -5.04 -8.22 -7.14
C PHE A 15 -3.86 -7.34 -7.54
N PHE A 16 -2.93 -7.09 -6.61
CA PHE A 16 -1.77 -6.25 -6.86
C PHE A 16 -0.48 -6.88 -6.37
N THR A 17 0.63 -6.37 -6.90
CA THR A 17 1.95 -6.50 -6.30
C THR A 17 2.49 -5.10 -6.08
N VAL A 18 2.79 -4.76 -4.84
CA VAL A 18 3.36 -3.47 -4.46
C VAL A 18 4.77 -3.71 -3.94
N ASN A 19 5.76 -3.23 -4.68
CA ASN A 19 7.16 -3.38 -4.30
C ASN A 19 7.66 -2.17 -3.51
N LEU A 20 8.45 -2.43 -2.47
CA LEU A 20 9.22 -1.38 -1.82
C LEU A 20 10.45 -1.07 -2.65
N ARG A 21 10.87 0.19 -2.61
CA ARG A 21 12.10 0.61 -3.29
C ARG A 21 13.33 0.00 -2.63
N ASP A 22 13.42 0.05 -1.31
CA ASP A 22 14.53 -0.51 -0.55
C ASP A 22 14.26 -1.97 -0.24
N ARG A 23 14.89 -2.85 -1.02
CA ARG A 23 14.69 -4.30 -0.87
C ARG A 23 15.59 -4.93 0.18
N LYS A 24 16.60 -4.20 0.67
CA LYS A 24 17.61 -4.77 1.57
C LYS A 24 17.23 -4.68 3.04
N ARG A 25 16.37 -3.73 3.39
CA ARG A 25 16.11 -3.39 4.79
C ARG A 25 14.95 -4.15 5.43
N GLY A 26 14.13 -4.84 4.66
CA GLY A 26 13.00 -5.59 5.20
C GLY A 26 12.00 -4.72 5.94
N LEU A 27 11.75 -3.49 5.46
CA LEU A 27 10.97 -2.50 6.18
C LEU A 27 9.52 -2.91 6.47
N LEU A 28 8.89 -3.66 5.56
CA LEU A 28 7.51 -4.13 5.79
C LEU A 28 7.42 -5.05 7.00
N ILE A 29 8.37 -5.95 7.16
CA ILE A 29 8.38 -6.89 8.29
C ILE A 29 8.81 -6.18 9.57
N GLU A 30 9.82 -5.31 9.49
CA GLU A 30 10.31 -4.55 10.63
C GLU A 30 9.22 -3.66 11.23
N HIS A 31 8.36 -3.07 10.38
CA HIS A 31 7.29 -2.17 10.80
C HIS A 31 5.89 -2.78 10.56
N ILE A 32 5.78 -4.10 10.63
CA ILE A 32 4.55 -4.79 10.22
C ILE A 32 3.33 -4.40 11.06
N ASP A 33 3.50 -4.18 12.36
CA ASP A 33 2.38 -3.83 13.23
C ASP A 33 1.77 -2.49 12.83
N VAL A 34 2.63 -1.51 12.56
CA VAL A 34 2.18 -0.19 12.11
C VAL A 34 1.57 -0.27 10.71
N PHE A 35 2.16 -1.08 9.84
CA PHE A 35 1.61 -1.29 8.51
C PHE A 35 0.17 -1.82 8.57
N TRP A 36 -0.10 -2.84 9.39
CA TRP A 36 -1.44 -3.39 9.56
C TRP A 36 -2.41 -2.38 10.19
N GLN A 37 -1.95 -1.56 11.13
CA GLN A 37 -2.76 -0.48 11.70
C GLN A 37 -3.18 0.53 10.63
N ILE A 38 -2.25 0.88 9.74
CA ILE A 38 -2.52 1.80 8.62
C ILE A 38 -3.57 1.20 7.69
N VAL A 39 -3.41 -0.07 7.31
CA VAL A 39 -4.36 -0.76 6.44
C VAL A 39 -5.75 -0.78 7.06
N ARG A 40 -5.84 -1.12 8.34
CA ARG A 40 -7.13 -1.16 9.07
C ARG A 40 -7.78 0.22 9.13
N LYS A 41 -7.00 1.27 9.33
CA LYS A 41 -7.52 2.64 9.39
C LYS A 41 -8.04 3.08 8.02
N VAL A 42 -7.32 2.81 6.95
CA VAL A 42 -7.78 3.11 5.59
C VAL A 42 -9.06 2.34 5.29
N LYS A 43 -9.15 1.09 5.73
CA LYS A 43 -10.36 0.27 5.57
C LYS A 43 -11.57 0.89 6.27
N ARG A 44 -11.39 1.50 7.43
CA ARG A 44 -12.48 2.18 8.15
C ARG A 44 -12.90 3.46 7.45
N GLU A 45 -11.95 4.21 6.91
CA GLU A 45 -12.21 5.50 6.25
C GLU A 45 -12.81 5.33 4.85
N SER A 46 -12.35 4.33 4.13
CA SER A 46 -12.77 4.02 2.75
C SER A 46 -12.98 2.52 2.63
N PRO A 47 -14.15 2.01 3.06
CA PRO A 47 -14.36 0.58 3.23
C PRO A 47 -14.07 -0.28 2.01
N PHE A 48 -13.48 -1.43 2.27
CA PHE A 48 -13.23 -2.48 1.29
C PHE A 48 -13.10 -3.81 2.03
N ILE A 49 -13.22 -4.91 1.29
CA ILE A 49 -13.02 -6.24 1.83
C ILE A 49 -11.57 -6.66 1.55
N ILE A 50 -10.88 -7.18 2.54
CA ILE A 50 -9.58 -7.80 2.37
C ILE A 50 -9.82 -9.29 2.19
N ASP A 51 -9.72 -9.77 0.95
CA ASP A 51 -9.88 -11.20 0.65
C ASP A 51 -8.63 -11.98 1.07
N ALA A 52 -7.47 -11.39 0.81
CA ALA A 52 -6.19 -11.93 1.25
C ALA A 52 -5.15 -10.80 1.20
N MET A 53 -4.12 -10.92 2.03
CA MET A 53 -3.02 -9.96 2.00
C MET A 53 -1.77 -10.63 2.54
N VAL A 54 -0.70 -10.64 1.76
CA VAL A 54 0.58 -11.21 2.13
C VAL A 54 1.63 -10.12 2.14
N ALA A 55 2.30 -9.92 3.26
CA ALA A 55 3.40 -8.99 3.38
C ALA A 55 4.72 -9.77 3.44
N LEU A 56 5.63 -9.45 2.54
CA LEU A 56 6.99 -9.96 2.50
C LEU A 56 7.95 -8.82 2.83
N PRO A 57 9.23 -9.10 3.10
CA PRO A 57 10.13 -8.03 3.58
C PRO A 57 10.20 -6.80 2.68
N HIS A 58 10.06 -6.94 1.38
CA HIS A 58 10.21 -5.83 0.44
C HIS A 58 9.05 -5.67 -0.53
N HIS A 59 7.94 -6.40 -0.35
CA HIS A 59 6.74 -6.22 -1.17
C HIS A 59 5.52 -6.84 -0.49
N TRP A 60 4.33 -6.48 -0.97
CA TRP A 60 3.08 -7.03 -0.47
C TRP A 60 2.10 -7.27 -1.61
N HIS A 61 1.24 -8.24 -1.38
CA HIS A 61 0.26 -8.69 -2.36
C HIS A 61 -1.14 -8.60 -1.75
N PRO A 62 -1.84 -7.49 -1.93
CA PRO A 62 -3.22 -7.39 -1.48
C PRO A 62 -4.19 -7.94 -2.52
N ILE A 63 -5.23 -8.61 -2.05
CA ILE A 63 -6.40 -8.95 -2.85
C ILE A 63 -7.58 -8.27 -2.16
N LEU A 64 -8.17 -7.29 -2.83
CA LEU A 64 -9.20 -6.43 -2.27
C LEU A 64 -10.47 -6.48 -3.11
N THR A 65 -11.63 -6.47 -2.45
CA THR A 65 -12.92 -6.33 -3.12
C THR A 65 -13.57 -5.04 -2.65
N LEU A 66 -14.00 -4.21 -3.59
CA LEU A 66 -14.64 -2.94 -3.30
C LEU A 66 -16.17 -3.09 -3.28
N ALA A 67 -16.85 -2.08 -2.71
CA ALA A 67 -18.31 -2.02 -2.71
C ALA A 67 -18.85 -2.01 -4.13
N PRO A 68 -20.12 -2.46 -4.35
CA PRO A 68 -20.67 -2.60 -5.70
C PRO A 68 -20.63 -1.36 -6.58
N ASP A 69 -20.63 -0.18 -5.97
CA ASP A 69 -20.62 1.10 -6.68
C ASP A 69 -19.25 1.79 -6.68
N ASP A 70 -18.21 1.09 -6.23
CA ASP A 70 -16.89 1.67 -6.00
C ASP A 70 -15.82 0.99 -6.85
N SER A 71 -14.99 1.78 -7.51
CA SER A 71 -13.85 1.30 -8.31
C SER A 71 -12.53 1.97 -7.91
N ASN A 72 -12.52 2.74 -6.81
CA ASN A 72 -11.35 3.53 -6.44
C ASN A 72 -10.33 2.73 -5.62
N TYR A 73 -9.82 1.64 -6.18
CA TYR A 73 -8.77 0.84 -5.54
C TYR A 73 -7.44 1.61 -5.46
N ALA A 74 -7.10 2.38 -6.52
CA ALA A 74 -5.84 3.11 -6.60
C ALA A 74 -5.71 4.16 -5.48
N GLY A 75 -6.80 4.83 -5.13
CA GLY A 75 -6.80 5.80 -4.03
C GLY A 75 -6.49 5.16 -2.68
N ARG A 76 -7.02 3.97 -2.43
CA ARG A 76 -6.76 3.23 -1.20
C ARG A 76 -5.30 2.78 -1.09
N ILE A 77 -4.76 2.23 -2.17
CA ILE A 77 -3.35 1.83 -2.22
C ILE A 77 -2.43 3.03 -2.03
N ARG A 78 -2.75 4.15 -2.71
CA ARG A 78 -1.97 5.39 -2.58
C ARG A 78 -1.96 5.91 -1.14
N LEU A 79 -3.11 5.86 -0.48
CA LEU A 79 -3.23 6.34 0.89
C LEU A 79 -2.43 5.47 1.87
N ILE A 80 -2.47 4.14 1.70
CA ILE A 80 -1.67 3.22 2.50
C ILE A 80 -0.18 3.51 2.32
N LYS A 81 0.27 3.67 1.07
CA LYS A 81 1.67 3.99 0.76
C LYS A 81 2.10 5.31 1.40
N ALA A 82 1.29 6.34 1.25
CA ALA A 82 1.61 7.67 1.78
C ALA A 82 1.75 7.65 3.30
N ARG A 83 0.84 6.99 3.99
CA ARG A 83 0.86 6.91 5.45
C ARG A 83 2.03 6.08 5.96
N PHE A 84 2.36 4.99 5.26
CA PHE A 84 3.51 4.17 5.63
C PHE A 84 4.82 4.92 5.42
N THR A 85 4.97 5.61 4.30
CA THR A 85 6.14 6.46 4.03
C THR A 85 6.30 7.53 5.12
N LYS A 86 5.21 8.18 5.49
CA LYS A 86 5.22 9.20 6.55
C LYS A 86 5.66 8.62 7.89
N HIS A 87 5.17 7.42 8.24
CA HIS A 87 5.60 6.73 9.44
C HIS A 87 7.10 6.45 9.43
N LEU A 88 7.62 5.92 8.32
CA LEU A 88 9.04 5.61 8.20
C LEU A 88 9.91 6.85 8.33
N LEU A 89 9.49 7.97 7.74
CA LEU A 89 10.22 9.23 7.87
C LEU A 89 10.24 9.73 9.32
N ARG A 90 9.16 9.57 10.07
CA ARG A 90 9.11 9.91 11.50
C ARG A 90 10.05 9.04 12.33
N GLU A 91 10.23 7.79 11.93
CA GLU A 91 11.15 6.86 12.60
C GLU A 91 12.60 7.03 12.15
N GLY A 92 12.88 8.05 11.34
CA GLY A 92 14.23 8.36 10.90
C GLY A 92 14.72 7.55 9.70
N VAL A 93 13.85 6.81 9.04
CA VAL A 93 14.21 6.08 7.83
C VAL A 93 14.37 7.06 6.68
N THR A 94 15.56 7.09 6.06
CA THR A 94 15.86 8.00 4.97
C THR A 94 15.47 7.39 3.63
N HIS A 95 14.83 8.18 2.79
CA HIS A 95 14.46 7.79 1.42
C HIS A 95 15.04 8.77 0.42
N GLU A 96 15.37 8.26 -0.77
CA GLU A 96 15.69 9.11 -1.89
C GLU A 96 14.41 9.73 -2.46
N LYS A 97 14.50 10.98 -2.85
CA LYS A 97 13.47 11.64 -3.65
C LYS A 97 13.66 11.29 -5.11
N ASP A 98 12.56 11.23 -5.85
CA ASP A 98 12.64 11.09 -7.29
C ASP A 98 13.05 12.44 -7.93
N LEU A 99 13.13 12.48 -9.27
CA LEU A 99 13.54 13.68 -10.00
C LEU A 99 12.61 14.88 -9.81
N ARG A 100 11.38 14.63 -9.35
CA ARG A 100 10.40 15.69 -9.07
C ARG A 100 10.41 16.13 -7.61
N GLY A 101 11.31 15.56 -6.82
CA GLY A 101 11.41 15.86 -5.40
C GLY A 101 10.39 15.09 -4.52
N GLU A 102 9.74 14.11 -5.06
CA GLU A 102 8.78 13.28 -4.34
C GLU A 102 9.45 12.05 -3.73
N TYR A 103 9.02 11.68 -2.52
CA TYR A 103 9.46 10.44 -1.91
C TYR A 103 8.72 9.26 -2.53
N ARG A 104 9.47 8.22 -2.88
CA ARG A 104 8.89 6.98 -3.36
C ARG A 104 8.52 6.09 -2.17
N PHE A 105 7.57 5.20 -2.40
CA PHE A 105 7.23 4.17 -1.42
C PHE A 105 8.47 3.32 -1.14
N PRO A 106 8.86 3.18 0.14
CA PRO A 106 10.10 2.53 0.52
C PRO A 106 10.17 1.07 0.14
#